data_9a0d26182fb138d5c9f3bc385f916726
#
_entry.id   9a0d26182fb138d5c9f3bc385f916726
#
_cell.length_a   1.000
_cell.length_b   1.000
_cell.length_c   1.000
_cell.angle_alpha   90.00
_cell.angle_beta   90.00
_cell.angle_gamma   90.00
#
_symmetry.space_group_name_H-M   'P 1'
#
loop_
_entity.id
_entity.type
_entity.pdbx_description
1 polymer ?
#
loop_
_entity_poly.entity_id
_entity_poly.type
_entity_poly.pdbx_seq_one_letter_code
_entity_poly.pdbx_strand_id
1 'polypeptide(L)'
;VWSPDSREILFLRWSDSELSRIHRVAARGGKARALDHPKGQYTELAIDRSGETLAVRKLAGSALLNPEWSVQPGLYLVERKSGDMQFVSARGEHPHFGPDGRLYAQERAESASGRGSSTASTVLISMSRSGHDVQQVASAELATRIQLAPDGQHIAFINGHQVHLAATAPSAGETLILDATKPAFPTLRLSRVGGEYLAWNADGSAVSWSTGAEFKTVPVADAMRPGFSPPQNGTNLSMRVAAARPDTRLALTNARVITLNAQRDVIDSGTVLLEGNRIRAVGDSSLAIPDGFHQVDLEGKTVVPGFVDIHAHGPYGRADIIPQQNWDLLAHLALGVTTVHNPSSQASLVFAAAEYARAGRILGPRIFSTAEIIYGAKSTYYAPVETLDDALAHVRRLKAQGAVTVKNYNQPRRDQRQMVIEASRREGVMPVAEGGALYHMDMNLIGDGITGVEHNVPTLRLYDDVLQYWCQSEAGYTPTLVVTFGGLTSEDYYYQDTEVWKHPLLANFVPPA
;
A
#
# COMPACT_ATOMS: atom_id res chain seq x y z
N VAL A 1 -8.66 -16.67 8.09
CA VAL A 1 -8.02 -17.80 8.79
C VAL A 1 -8.83 -19.06 8.59
N TRP A 2 -8.19 -20.23 8.58
CA TRP A 2 -8.83 -21.53 8.56
C TRP A 2 -9.21 -21.98 9.97
N SER A 3 -10.33 -22.65 10.11
CA SER A 3 -10.62 -23.39 11.35
C SER A 3 -9.59 -24.53 11.52
N PRO A 4 -9.22 -24.90 12.76
CA PRO A 4 -8.21 -25.94 12.99
C PRO A 4 -8.54 -27.30 12.37
N ASP A 5 -9.83 -27.62 12.19
CA ASP A 5 -10.31 -28.83 11.53
C ASP A 5 -10.37 -28.70 9.99
N SER A 6 -9.93 -27.58 9.43
CA SER A 6 -9.92 -27.25 8.00
C SER A 6 -11.30 -27.31 7.29
N ARG A 7 -12.40 -27.22 8.04
CA ARG A 7 -13.76 -27.31 7.49
C ARG A 7 -14.38 -25.96 7.16
N GLU A 8 -13.89 -24.88 7.77
CA GLU A 8 -14.40 -23.53 7.58
C GLU A 8 -13.26 -22.52 7.38
N ILE A 9 -13.58 -21.46 6.69
CA ILE A 9 -12.76 -20.25 6.58
C ILE A 9 -13.48 -19.13 7.31
N LEU A 10 -12.78 -18.43 8.21
CA LEU A 10 -13.24 -17.23 8.86
C LEU A 10 -12.48 -16.04 8.25
N PHE A 11 -13.19 -14.96 7.98
CA PHE A 11 -12.63 -13.77 7.36
C PHE A 11 -13.38 -12.51 7.76
N LEU A 12 -12.70 -11.39 7.66
CA LEU A 12 -13.31 -10.07 7.83
C LEU A 12 -13.85 -9.58 6.50
N ARG A 13 -15.07 -9.05 6.51
CA ARG A 13 -15.67 -8.38 5.38
C ARG A 13 -15.95 -6.94 5.76
N TRP A 14 -15.48 -6.02 4.93
CA TRP A 14 -15.73 -4.60 5.05
C TRP A 14 -16.89 -4.14 4.16
N SER A 15 -17.68 -3.22 4.68
CA SER A 15 -18.50 -2.32 3.88
C SER A 15 -18.62 -0.98 4.63
N ASP A 16 -18.69 0.13 3.91
CA ASP A 16 -18.75 1.46 4.51
C ASP A 16 -19.99 1.66 5.42
N SER A 17 -21.10 0.95 5.13
CA SER A 17 -22.33 1.03 5.94
C SER A 17 -22.36 0.07 7.12
N GLU A 18 -21.78 -1.13 6.99
CA GLU A 18 -21.80 -2.16 8.03
C GLU A 18 -20.49 -2.26 8.81
N LEU A 19 -19.44 -1.55 8.36
CA LEU A 19 -18.08 -1.64 8.86
C LEU A 19 -17.51 -3.08 8.70
N SER A 20 -16.51 -3.46 9.49
CA SER A 20 -16.00 -4.82 9.46
C SER A 20 -16.90 -5.79 10.22
N ARG A 21 -17.15 -6.95 9.62
CA ARG A 21 -17.84 -8.07 10.23
C ARG A 21 -17.02 -9.34 10.04
N ILE A 22 -16.96 -10.19 11.07
CA ILE A 22 -16.39 -11.52 10.97
C ILE A 22 -17.42 -12.42 10.30
N HIS A 23 -17.01 -13.06 9.22
CA HIS A 23 -17.81 -14.01 8.48
C HIS A 23 -17.19 -15.40 8.53
N ARG A 24 -18.02 -16.43 8.40
CA ARG A 24 -17.59 -17.81 8.20
C ARG A 24 -18.22 -18.41 6.96
N VAL A 25 -17.48 -19.27 6.29
CA VAL A 25 -17.94 -20.03 5.13
C VAL A 25 -17.32 -21.42 5.16
N ALA A 26 -18.07 -22.42 4.71
CA ALA A 26 -17.51 -23.77 4.59
C ALA A 26 -16.31 -23.79 3.62
N ALA A 27 -15.28 -24.61 3.90
CA ALA A 27 -14.08 -24.72 3.06
C ALA A 27 -14.37 -25.09 1.61
N ARG A 28 -15.47 -25.85 1.37
CA ARG A 28 -15.97 -26.20 0.03
C ARG A 28 -16.73 -25.06 -0.67
N GLY A 29 -16.80 -23.87 -0.07
CA GLY A 29 -17.57 -22.74 -0.59
C GLY A 29 -19.02 -22.72 -0.12
N GLY A 30 -19.80 -21.81 -0.67
CA GLY A 30 -21.21 -21.60 -0.33
C GLY A 30 -21.48 -20.20 0.22
N LYS A 31 -22.63 -20.01 0.86
CA LYS A 31 -23.03 -18.70 1.40
C LYS A 31 -22.33 -18.42 2.72
N ALA A 32 -21.57 -17.33 2.75
CA ALA A 32 -20.96 -16.85 3.99
C ALA A 32 -22.03 -16.33 4.96
N ARG A 33 -21.78 -16.52 6.27
CA ARG A 33 -22.63 -16.06 7.38
C ARG A 33 -21.80 -15.17 8.30
N ALA A 34 -22.35 -14.01 8.67
CA ALA A 34 -21.73 -13.15 9.68
C ALA A 34 -21.90 -13.74 11.09
N LEU A 35 -20.91 -13.53 11.95
CA LEU A 35 -21.06 -13.69 13.39
C LEU A 35 -21.83 -12.49 13.95
N ASP A 36 -22.57 -12.74 15.01
CA ASP A 36 -23.32 -11.67 15.70
C ASP A 36 -22.42 -10.99 16.73
N HIS A 37 -21.82 -9.88 16.35
CA HIS A 37 -20.97 -9.02 17.19
C HIS A 37 -21.14 -7.54 16.83
N PRO A 38 -20.76 -6.60 17.72
CA PRO A 38 -20.84 -5.18 17.45
C PRO A 38 -20.10 -4.76 16.17
N LYS A 39 -20.63 -3.75 15.48
CA LYS A 39 -19.97 -3.14 14.33
C LYS A 39 -18.69 -2.40 14.77
N GLY A 40 -17.65 -2.43 13.94
CA GLY A 40 -16.40 -1.73 14.21
C GLY A 40 -15.42 -1.87 13.06
N GLN A 41 -14.33 -1.14 13.13
CA GLN A 41 -13.22 -1.30 12.18
C GLN A 41 -12.29 -2.41 12.67
N TYR A 42 -12.65 -3.67 12.38
CA TYR A 42 -11.86 -4.85 12.78
C TYR A 42 -10.92 -5.27 11.67
N THR A 43 -9.73 -5.70 12.05
CA THR A 43 -8.66 -6.21 11.17
C THR A 43 -7.88 -7.32 11.89
N GLU A 44 -6.97 -7.99 11.20
CA GLU A 44 -5.98 -8.90 11.79
C GLU A 44 -6.60 -10.08 12.57
N LEU A 45 -7.44 -10.86 11.90
CA LEU A 45 -8.13 -11.99 12.50
C LEU A 45 -7.20 -13.20 12.74
N ALA A 46 -7.26 -13.78 13.93
CA ALA A 46 -6.63 -15.05 14.28
C ALA A 46 -7.63 -15.99 14.96
N ILE A 47 -7.29 -17.30 15.03
CA ILE A 47 -8.10 -18.32 15.68
C ILE A 47 -7.21 -19.18 16.59
N ASP A 48 -7.70 -19.57 17.75
CA ASP A 48 -6.97 -20.42 18.66
C ASP A 48 -7.02 -21.90 18.22
N ARG A 49 -6.17 -22.73 18.84
CA ARG A 49 -6.04 -24.16 18.50
C ARG A 49 -7.32 -24.97 18.75
N SER A 50 -8.16 -24.54 19.67
CA SER A 50 -9.46 -25.18 19.92
C SER A 50 -10.49 -24.88 18.84
N GLY A 51 -10.31 -23.77 18.13
CA GLY A 51 -11.27 -23.25 17.17
C GLY A 51 -12.47 -22.55 17.80
N GLU A 52 -12.44 -22.29 19.09
CA GLU A 52 -13.55 -21.67 19.82
C GLU A 52 -13.38 -20.16 20.02
N THR A 53 -12.15 -19.70 20.12
CA THR A 53 -11.83 -18.28 20.37
C THR A 53 -11.11 -17.66 19.17
N LEU A 54 -11.59 -16.50 18.78
CA LEU A 54 -10.93 -15.66 17.78
C LEU A 54 -10.22 -14.50 18.47
N ALA A 55 -9.16 -13.98 17.87
CA ALA A 55 -8.56 -12.70 18.24
C ALA A 55 -8.68 -11.75 17.06
N VAL A 56 -8.98 -10.47 17.34
CA VAL A 56 -9.12 -9.42 16.31
C VAL A 56 -8.65 -8.09 16.87
N ARG A 57 -8.08 -7.26 16.02
CA ARG A 57 -7.75 -5.87 16.34
C ARG A 57 -8.87 -4.94 15.91
N LYS A 58 -9.31 -4.07 16.82
CA LYS A 58 -10.22 -2.96 16.54
C LYS A 58 -9.41 -1.68 16.38
N LEU A 59 -9.52 -1.04 15.23
CA LEU A 59 -8.87 0.23 14.95
C LEU A 59 -9.61 1.39 15.64
N ALA A 60 -8.88 2.47 15.89
CA ALA A 60 -9.48 3.74 16.28
C ALA A 60 -10.20 4.38 15.10
N GLY A 61 -11.22 5.17 15.41
CA GLY A 61 -11.91 6.01 14.45
C GLY A 61 -12.93 5.32 13.55
N SER A 62 -13.42 6.10 12.63
CA SER A 62 -14.26 5.71 11.49
C SER A 62 -13.60 6.22 10.23
N ALA A 63 -13.36 5.34 9.25
CA ALA A 63 -12.74 5.71 7.97
C ALA A 63 -13.53 6.80 7.21
N LEU A 64 -14.84 6.95 7.51
CA LEU A 64 -15.71 7.89 6.82
C LEU A 64 -15.90 9.22 7.56
N LEU A 65 -15.86 9.21 8.90
CA LEU A 65 -16.27 10.35 9.70
C LEU A 65 -15.11 10.93 10.52
N ASN A 66 -14.40 10.11 11.26
CA ASN A 66 -13.30 10.53 12.12
C ASN A 66 -12.26 9.42 12.23
N PRO A 67 -11.03 9.60 11.72
CA PRO A 67 -10.01 8.57 11.75
C PRO A 67 -9.42 8.31 13.15
N GLU A 68 -9.64 9.19 14.12
CA GLU A 68 -8.97 9.11 15.41
C GLU A 68 -9.88 8.64 16.55
N TRP A 69 -11.16 8.96 16.49
CA TRP A 69 -12.07 8.66 17.59
C TRP A 69 -12.72 7.28 17.49
N SER A 70 -12.65 6.50 18.53
CA SER A 70 -13.36 5.22 18.66
C SER A 70 -13.45 4.82 20.14
N VAL A 71 -14.50 4.10 20.49
CA VAL A 71 -14.63 3.49 21.81
C VAL A 71 -13.70 2.28 21.90
N GLN A 72 -12.72 2.33 22.80
CA GLN A 72 -11.77 1.26 23.12
C GLN A 72 -11.15 0.58 21.89
N PRO A 73 -10.24 1.24 21.13
CA PRO A 73 -9.44 0.55 20.15
C PRO A 73 -8.48 -0.43 20.84
N GLY A 74 -8.10 -1.51 20.14
CA GLY A 74 -7.16 -2.50 20.67
C GLY A 74 -7.52 -3.94 20.33
N LEU A 75 -6.97 -4.87 21.06
CA LEU A 75 -7.15 -6.31 20.87
C LEU A 75 -8.39 -6.81 21.60
N TYR A 76 -9.13 -7.67 20.93
CA TYR A 76 -10.33 -8.34 21.45
C TYR A 76 -10.24 -9.83 21.23
N LEU A 77 -10.75 -10.58 22.20
CA LEU A 77 -11.14 -11.97 22.00
C LEU A 77 -12.63 -12.03 21.65
N VAL A 78 -12.97 -12.93 20.73
CA VAL A 78 -14.35 -13.13 20.28
C VAL A 78 -14.69 -14.60 20.44
N GLU A 79 -15.76 -14.90 21.17
CA GLU A 79 -16.28 -16.26 21.24
C GLU A 79 -16.96 -16.60 19.90
N ARG A 80 -16.48 -17.66 19.24
CA ARG A 80 -16.92 -18.00 17.88
C ARG A 80 -18.40 -18.37 17.77
N LYS A 81 -18.99 -18.94 18.83
CA LYS A 81 -20.39 -19.39 18.81
C LYS A 81 -21.37 -18.25 19.08
N SER A 82 -21.15 -17.48 20.14
CA SER A 82 -22.02 -16.40 20.56
C SER A 82 -21.73 -15.07 19.86
N GLY A 83 -20.46 -14.82 19.47
CA GLY A 83 -20.00 -13.52 18.98
C GLY A 83 -19.63 -12.55 20.10
N ASP A 84 -19.70 -12.99 21.37
CA ASP A 84 -19.35 -12.16 22.52
C ASP A 84 -17.90 -11.69 22.42
N MET A 85 -17.68 -10.40 22.67
CA MET A 85 -16.39 -9.76 22.57
C MET A 85 -15.88 -9.34 23.94
N GLN A 86 -14.63 -9.72 24.23
CA GLN A 86 -13.90 -9.30 25.41
C GLN A 86 -12.71 -8.43 24.99
N PHE A 87 -12.63 -7.20 25.53
CA PHE A 87 -11.45 -6.36 25.40
C PHE A 87 -10.27 -6.99 26.16
N VAL A 88 -9.10 -7.01 25.53
CA VAL A 88 -7.88 -7.59 26.10
C VAL A 88 -6.83 -6.52 26.37
N SER A 89 -6.48 -5.72 25.35
CA SER A 89 -5.38 -4.76 25.46
C SER A 89 -5.58 -3.60 24.50
N ALA A 90 -5.26 -2.37 24.93
CA ALA A 90 -5.18 -1.21 24.05
C ALA A 90 -3.93 -1.24 23.13
N ARG A 91 -2.97 -2.10 23.43
CA ARG A 91 -1.68 -2.23 22.75
C ARG A 91 -1.62 -3.54 21.98
N GLY A 92 -0.80 -3.52 20.94
CA GLY A 92 -0.51 -4.70 20.14
C GLY A 92 -1.20 -4.72 18.78
N GLU A 93 -0.50 -5.30 17.82
CA GLU A 93 -0.93 -5.53 16.45
C GLU A 93 -0.67 -7.00 16.08
N HIS A 94 -1.36 -7.49 15.07
CA HIS A 94 -1.15 -8.81 14.52
C HIS A 94 -1.26 -9.93 15.56
N PRO A 95 -2.42 -10.03 16.26
CA PRO A 95 -2.63 -11.04 17.27
C PRO A 95 -2.54 -12.46 16.69
N HIS A 96 -1.96 -13.38 17.46
CA HIS A 96 -1.99 -14.82 17.20
C HIS A 96 -1.86 -15.60 18.50
N PHE A 97 -2.21 -16.87 18.49
CA PHE A 97 -2.15 -17.72 19.68
C PHE A 97 -0.89 -18.58 19.67
N GLY A 98 -0.20 -18.66 20.80
CA GLY A 98 0.93 -19.53 20.99
C GLY A 98 0.55 -20.94 21.46
N PRO A 99 1.54 -21.85 21.57
CA PRO A 99 1.32 -23.23 22.01
C PRO A 99 0.81 -23.35 23.46
N ASP A 100 1.13 -22.35 24.27
CA ASP A 100 0.73 -22.21 25.68
C ASP A 100 -0.69 -21.62 25.86
N GLY A 101 -1.37 -21.32 24.75
CA GLY A 101 -2.70 -20.70 24.73
C GLY A 101 -2.72 -19.21 25.09
N ARG A 102 -1.56 -18.58 25.26
CA ARG A 102 -1.43 -17.13 25.45
C ARG A 102 -1.70 -16.39 24.13
N LEU A 103 -2.09 -15.13 24.25
CA LEU A 103 -2.18 -14.23 23.11
C LEU A 103 -0.83 -13.57 22.87
N TYR A 104 -0.34 -13.69 21.65
CA TYR A 104 0.86 -13.01 21.16
C TYR A 104 0.45 -11.84 20.25
N ALA A 105 1.20 -10.76 20.32
CA ALA A 105 1.01 -9.60 19.45
C ALA A 105 2.35 -8.89 19.27
N GLN A 106 2.45 -8.02 18.27
CA GLN A 106 3.65 -7.20 18.10
C GLN A 106 3.38 -5.76 18.49
N GLU A 107 4.41 -5.09 19.01
CA GLU A 107 4.43 -3.66 19.30
C GLU A 107 5.61 -3.00 18.60
N ARG A 108 5.47 -1.72 18.30
CA ARG A 108 6.59 -0.89 17.85
C ARG A 108 7.18 -0.18 19.06
N ALA A 109 8.46 -0.38 19.31
CA ALA A 109 9.24 0.35 20.30
C ALA A 109 10.14 1.34 19.57
N GLU A 110 10.03 2.62 19.92
CA GLU A 110 11.01 3.63 19.49
C GLU A 110 12.23 3.51 20.39
N SER A 111 13.39 3.24 19.82
CA SER A 111 14.65 3.30 20.55
C SER A 111 14.99 4.77 20.79
N ALA A 112 15.10 5.18 22.03
CA ALA A 112 15.59 6.48 22.43
C ALA A 112 17.11 6.59 22.19
N SER A 113 17.52 6.57 20.92
CA SER A 113 18.89 6.96 20.54
C SER A 113 18.91 8.46 20.29
N GLY A 114 19.72 9.19 21.05
CA GLY A 114 19.76 10.64 21.06
C GLY A 114 19.91 11.26 19.67
N ARG A 115 19.28 12.42 19.50
CA ARG A 115 19.33 13.36 18.36
C ARG A 115 19.47 12.72 16.97
N GLY A 116 18.35 12.34 16.38
CA GLY A 116 18.20 12.26 14.92
C GLY A 116 18.13 10.87 14.28
N SER A 117 18.15 9.77 15.03
CA SER A 117 17.94 8.42 14.47
C SER A 117 17.15 7.57 15.47
N SER A 118 15.84 7.60 15.39
CA SER A 118 15.00 6.60 16.05
C SER A 118 14.94 5.36 15.19
N THR A 119 15.72 4.34 15.53
CA THR A 119 15.53 3.01 14.93
C THR A 119 14.32 2.36 15.60
N ALA A 120 13.24 2.21 14.85
CA ALA A 120 12.06 1.51 15.32
C ALA A 120 12.35 0.01 15.40
N SER A 121 12.14 -0.57 16.57
CA SER A 121 12.18 -2.03 16.75
C SER A 121 10.78 -2.58 16.85
N THR A 122 10.53 -3.72 16.21
CA THR A 122 9.31 -4.50 16.43
C THR A 122 9.58 -5.50 17.54
N VAL A 123 8.72 -5.51 18.55
CA VAL A 123 8.79 -6.41 19.70
C VAL A 123 7.60 -7.35 19.67
N LEU A 124 7.85 -8.66 19.68
CA LEU A 124 6.83 -9.67 19.91
C LEU A 124 6.58 -9.77 21.41
N ILE A 125 5.37 -9.52 21.84
CA ILE A 125 4.92 -9.68 23.21
C ILE A 125 3.96 -10.86 23.34
N SER A 126 3.89 -11.47 24.52
CA SER A 126 2.82 -12.39 24.90
C SER A 126 2.09 -11.88 26.13
N MET A 127 0.81 -12.20 26.23
CA MET A 127 -0.04 -11.86 27.38
C MET A 127 -1.05 -12.96 27.67
N SER A 128 -1.58 -12.99 28.88
CA SER A 128 -2.72 -13.83 29.19
C SER A 128 -3.95 -13.41 28.38
N ARG A 129 -4.94 -14.29 28.28
CA ARG A 129 -6.22 -13.96 27.60
C ARG A 129 -7.00 -12.82 28.26
N SER A 130 -6.65 -12.42 29.48
CA SER A 130 -7.20 -11.25 30.18
C SER A 130 -6.36 -9.97 29.99
N GLY A 131 -5.30 -10.01 29.18
CA GLY A 131 -4.43 -8.85 28.91
C GLY A 131 -3.36 -8.57 29.97
N HIS A 132 -3.22 -9.46 30.94
CA HIS A 132 -2.22 -9.33 32.01
C HIS A 132 -0.98 -10.20 31.74
N ASP A 133 0.03 -10.10 32.62
CA ASP A 133 1.28 -10.86 32.53
C ASP A 133 1.93 -10.71 31.15
N VAL A 134 2.19 -9.45 30.76
CA VAL A 134 2.80 -9.11 29.48
C VAL A 134 4.30 -9.40 29.53
N GLN A 135 4.79 -10.19 28.59
CA GLN A 135 6.20 -10.61 28.50
C GLN A 135 6.73 -10.25 27.10
N GLN A 136 7.95 -9.74 27.03
CA GLN A 136 8.65 -9.58 25.75
C GLN A 136 9.29 -10.91 25.35
N VAL A 137 8.98 -11.39 24.16
CA VAL A 137 9.41 -12.70 23.65
C VAL A 137 10.57 -12.56 22.69
N ALA A 138 10.45 -11.68 21.72
CA ALA A 138 11.47 -11.44 20.71
C ALA A 138 11.45 -9.97 20.27
N SER A 139 12.56 -9.50 19.76
CA SER A 139 12.70 -8.15 19.20
C SER A 139 13.54 -8.18 17.93
N ALA A 140 13.18 -7.37 16.93
CA ALA A 140 13.96 -7.19 15.71
C ALA A 140 13.95 -5.72 15.27
N GLU A 141 15.14 -5.15 15.07
CA GLU A 141 15.32 -3.82 14.50
C GLU A 141 14.76 -3.79 13.06
N LEU A 142 13.93 -2.80 12.74
CA LEU A 142 13.35 -2.59 11.40
C LEU A 142 12.52 -3.77 10.83
N ALA A 143 12.15 -4.74 11.65
CA ALA A 143 11.21 -5.76 11.22
C ALA A 143 9.80 -5.18 11.09
N THR A 144 9.05 -5.65 10.10
CA THR A 144 7.65 -5.26 9.88
C THR A 144 6.67 -6.30 10.43
N ARG A 145 7.15 -7.53 10.64
CA ARG A 145 6.34 -8.65 11.13
C ARG A 145 7.20 -9.62 11.92
N ILE A 146 6.69 -10.09 13.06
CA ILE A 146 7.27 -11.20 13.85
C ILE A 146 6.13 -12.12 14.28
N GLN A 147 6.28 -13.42 14.06
CA GLN A 147 5.24 -14.39 14.40
C GLN A 147 5.85 -15.67 14.94
N LEU A 148 5.44 -16.07 16.14
CA LEU A 148 5.80 -17.35 16.73
C LEU A 148 5.06 -18.48 16.03
N ALA A 149 5.75 -19.60 15.78
CA ALA A 149 5.12 -20.80 15.26
C ALA A 149 4.11 -21.38 16.25
N PRO A 150 3.02 -22.02 15.79
CA PRO A 150 2.03 -22.67 16.66
C PRO A 150 2.61 -23.74 17.58
N ASP A 151 3.73 -24.35 17.23
CA ASP A 151 4.45 -25.33 18.05
C ASP A 151 5.45 -24.70 19.04
N GLY A 152 5.70 -23.39 18.90
CA GLY A 152 6.63 -22.63 19.73
C GLY A 152 8.12 -22.86 19.44
N GLN A 153 8.47 -23.65 18.42
CA GLN A 153 9.87 -24.00 18.16
C GLN A 153 10.59 -23.05 17.23
N HIS A 154 9.85 -22.22 16.48
CA HIS A 154 10.42 -21.31 15.50
C HIS A 154 9.70 -19.95 15.53
N ILE A 155 10.42 -18.94 15.05
CA ILE A 155 9.88 -17.60 14.78
C ILE A 155 10.12 -17.30 13.31
N ALA A 156 9.06 -16.90 12.61
CA ALA A 156 9.16 -16.31 11.30
C ALA A 156 9.04 -14.78 11.41
N PHE A 157 9.85 -14.04 10.64
CA PHE A 157 9.81 -12.59 10.66
C PHE A 157 10.15 -11.98 9.30
N ILE A 158 9.67 -10.75 9.07
CA ILE A 158 9.97 -9.98 7.86
C ILE A 158 10.89 -8.84 8.26
N ASN A 159 12.10 -8.82 7.69
CA ASN A 159 13.09 -7.78 7.89
C ASN A 159 13.71 -7.39 6.55
N GLY A 160 13.86 -6.09 6.27
CA GLY A 160 14.33 -5.60 4.97
C GLY A 160 13.50 -6.15 3.80
N HIS A 161 12.19 -6.30 3.99
CA HIS A 161 11.21 -6.92 3.07
C HIS A 161 11.39 -8.43 2.83
N GLN A 162 12.39 -9.08 3.45
CA GLN A 162 12.65 -10.51 3.27
C GLN A 162 12.05 -11.33 4.41
N VAL A 163 11.56 -12.52 4.08
CA VAL A 163 11.05 -13.49 5.05
C VAL A 163 12.20 -14.31 5.59
N HIS A 164 12.29 -14.38 6.91
CA HIS A 164 13.30 -15.11 7.66
C HIS A 164 12.65 -16.12 8.60
N LEU A 165 13.38 -17.19 8.88
CA LEU A 165 13.07 -18.22 9.86
C LEU A 165 14.20 -18.32 10.86
N ALA A 166 13.88 -18.27 12.15
CA ALA A 166 14.81 -18.48 13.26
C ALA A 166 14.28 -19.55 14.21
N ALA A 167 15.19 -20.33 14.79
CA ALA A 167 14.82 -21.22 15.87
C ALA A 167 14.55 -20.41 17.15
N THR A 168 13.58 -20.82 17.96
CA THR A 168 13.44 -20.28 19.31
C THR A 168 14.50 -20.92 20.21
N ALA A 169 15.16 -20.12 21.04
CA ALA A 169 15.96 -20.63 22.14
C ALA A 169 15.15 -20.55 23.43
N PRO A 170 15.25 -21.54 24.34
CA PRO A 170 14.72 -21.40 25.68
C PRO A 170 15.44 -20.20 26.33
N SER A 171 14.78 -19.05 26.37
CA SER A 171 15.29 -17.88 27.08
C SER A 171 14.77 -17.98 28.51
N ALA A 172 15.65 -17.87 29.49
CA ALA A 172 15.29 -17.82 30.90
C ALA A 172 14.62 -16.48 31.30
N GLY A 173 13.64 -16.04 30.48
CA GLY A 173 12.96 -14.74 30.62
C GLY A 173 13.60 -13.58 29.86
N GLU A 174 14.67 -13.82 29.09
CA GLU A 174 15.29 -12.77 28.27
C GLU A 174 14.62 -12.67 26.89
N THR A 175 14.52 -11.45 26.37
CA THR A 175 13.98 -11.17 25.03
C THR A 175 14.95 -11.67 23.96
N LEU A 176 14.48 -12.51 23.04
CA LEU A 176 15.27 -13.01 21.93
C LEU A 176 15.52 -11.90 20.89
N ILE A 177 16.79 -11.58 20.63
CA ILE A 177 17.15 -10.57 19.61
C ILE A 177 17.30 -11.25 18.25
N LEU A 178 16.40 -10.91 17.32
CA LEU A 178 16.41 -11.37 15.94
C LEU A 178 17.18 -10.39 15.06
N ASP A 179 18.27 -10.85 14.48
CA ASP A 179 19.07 -10.07 13.52
C ASP A 179 19.27 -10.89 12.25
N ALA A 180 18.77 -10.37 11.13
CA ALA A 180 18.88 -11.03 9.82
C ALA A 180 20.27 -10.91 9.19
N THR A 181 21.09 -9.95 9.65
CA THR A 181 22.41 -9.64 9.08
C THR A 181 23.55 -10.23 9.89
N LYS A 182 23.42 -10.27 11.22
CA LYS A 182 24.41 -10.82 12.16
C LYS A 182 23.69 -11.69 13.19
N PRO A 183 23.13 -12.82 12.76
CA PRO A 183 22.34 -13.64 13.66
C PRO A 183 23.20 -14.29 14.75
N ALA A 184 22.74 -14.18 16.00
CA ALA A 184 23.37 -14.84 17.16
C ALA A 184 23.06 -16.36 17.20
N PHE A 185 22.09 -16.82 16.45
CA PHE A 185 21.64 -18.22 16.34
C PHE A 185 21.15 -18.49 14.89
N PRO A 186 20.98 -19.76 14.50
CA PRO A 186 20.63 -20.11 13.12
C PRO A 186 19.38 -19.37 12.63
N THR A 187 19.58 -18.51 11.64
CA THR A 187 18.54 -17.72 10.98
C THR A 187 18.67 -17.93 9.47
N LEU A 188 17.58 -18.28 8.83
CA LEU A 188 17.51 -18.62 7.42
C LEU A 188 16.65 -17.61 6.66
N ARG A 189 17.11 -17.16 5.52
CA ARG A 189 16.30 -16.37 4.59
C ARG A 189 15.45 -17.31 3.73
N LEU A 190 14.12 -17.14 3.77
CA LEU A 190 13.16 -17.98 3.05
C LEU A 190 12.70 -17.37 1.72
N SER A 191 12.83 -16.05 1.52
CA SER A 191 12.37 -15.37 0.31
C SER A 191 13.52 -14.86 -0.55
N ARG A 192 13.29 -14.69 -1.86
CA ARG A 192 14.26 -14.11 -2.81
C ARG A 192 14.01 -12.63 -3.07
N VAL A 193 12.74 -12.27 -3.26
CA VAL A 193 12.33 -10.92 -3.70
C VAL A 193 11.42 -10.24 -2.69
N GLY A 194 11.37 -10.77 -1.46
CA GLY A 194 10.52 -10.23 -0.39
C GLY A 194 9.29 -11.08 -0.14
N GLY A 195 8.48 -10.65 0.81
CA GLY A 195 7.22 -11.29 1.16
C GLY A 195 6.36 -10.45 2.08
N GLU A 196 5.05 -10.62 1.95
CA GLU A 196 4.00 -10.02 2.76
C GLU A 196 3.03 -11.12 3.23
N TYR A 197 2.13 -10.78 4.13
CA TYR A 197 1.11 -11.71 4.63
C TYR A 197 1.71 -13.01 5.19
N LEU A 198 2.77 -12.84 6.00
CA LEU A 198 3.44 -13.96 6.69
C LEU A 198 2.44 -14.76 7.51
N ALA A 199 2.43 -16.07 7.34
CA ALA A 199 1.56 -16.97 8.06
C ALA A 199 2.21 -18.35 8.30
N TRP A 200 1.83 -18.98 9.39
CA TRP A 200 2.12 -20.37 9.67
C TRP A 200 0.93 -21.27 9.30
N ASN A 201 1.20 -22.50 8.90
CA ASN A 201 0.16 -23.51 8.90
C ASN A 201 -0.19 -23.94 10.35
N ALA A 202 -1.29 -24.69 10.54
CA ALA A 202 -1.86 -24.94 11.85
C ALA A 202 -0.94 -25.72 12.82
N ASP A 203 -0.02 -26.54 12.33
CA ASP A 203 0.91 -27.36 13.13
C ASP A 203 2.32 -26.75 13.26
N GLY A 204 2.58 -25.59 12.63
CA GLY A 204 3.90 -24.95 12.64
C GLY A 204 4.94 -25.55 11.70
N SER A 205 4.57 -26.54 10.88
CA SER A 205 5.50 -27.26 10.01
C SER A 205 5.89 -26.50 8.74
N ALA A 206 5.20 -25.40 8.38
CA ALA A 206 5.48 -24.64 7.19
C ALA A 206 5.17 -23.13 7.37
N VAL A 207 5.99 -22.32 6.71
CA VAL A 207 5.83 -20.87 6.61
C VAL A 207 5.32 -20.50 5.22
N SER A 208 4.36 -19.61 5.16
CA SER A 208 3.77 -19.10 3.91
C SER A 208 3.82 -17.58 3.86
N TRP A 209 3.90 -17.04 2.65
CA TRP A 209 3.83 -15.60 2.37
C TRP A 209 3.38 -15.34 0.93
N SER A 210 3.07 -14.09 0.62
CA SER A 210 2.78 -13.65 -0.75
C SER A 210 3.78 -12.62 -1.22
N THR A 211 4.00 -12.55 -2.53
CA THR A 211 4.67 -11.43 -3.20
C THR A 211 3.81 -11.06 -4.41
N GLY A 212 3.07 -9.95 -4.31
CA GLY A 212 1.98 -9.68 -5.24
C GLY A 212 0.98 -10.84 -5.26
N ALA A 213 0.64 -11.35 -6.45
CA ALA A 213 -0.30 -12.46 -6.62
C ALA A 213 0.32 -13.85 -6.40
N GLU A 214 1.63 -13.95 -6.15
CA GLU A 214 2.29 -15.23 -5.94
C GLU A 214 2.29 -15.64 -4.47
N PHE A 215 1.66 -16.75 -4.17
CA PHE A 215 1.67 -17.41 -2.85
C PHE A 215 2.76 -18.46 -2.79
N LYS A 216 3.59 -18.40 -1.76
CA LYS A 216 4.71 -19.30 -1.53
C LYS A 216 4.57 -19.98 -0.17
N THR A 217 5.00 -21.23 -0.11
CA THR A 217 5.05 -22.03 1.14
C THR A 217 6.36 -22.78 1.18
N VAL A 218 7.02 -22.77 2.34
CA VAL A 218 8.25 -23.51 2.59
C VAL A 218 8.06 -24.35 3.85
N PRO A 219 8.16 -25.69 3.75
CA PRO A 219 8.24 -26.55 4.92
C PRO A 219 9.49 -26.25 5.73
N VAL A 220 9.35 -26.15 7.06
CA VAL A 220 10.48 -25.90 7.97
C VAL A 220 11.58 -26.95 7.78
N ALA A 221 11.19 -28.21 7.67
CA ALA A 221 12.12 -29.32 7.45
C ALA A 221 12.94 -29.18 6.17
N ASP A 222 12.37 -28.61 5.10
CA ASP A 222 13.09 -28.34 3.86
C ASP A 222 14.03 -27.15 4.00
N ALA A 223 13.59 -26.07 4.66
CA ALA A 223 14.42 -24.91 4.94
C ALA A 223 15.66 -25.26 5.76
N MET A 224 15.56 -26.21 6.68
CA MET A 224 16.67 -26.64 7.55
C MET A 224 17.66 -27.58 6.87
N ARG A 225 17.41 -28.03 5.63
CA ARG A 225 18.34 -28.91 4.90
C ARG A 225 19.58 -28.14 4.44
N PRO A 226 20.78 -28.75 4.49
CA PRO A 226 21.97 -28.16 3.88
C PRO A 226 21.74 -27.88 2.39
N GLY A 227 22.13 -26.67 1.96
CA GLY A 227 21.96 -26.25 0.55
C GLY A 227 20.56 -25.75 0.21
N PHE A 228 19.70 -25.48 1.18
CA PHE A 228 18.40 -24.85 0.93
C PHE A 228 18.55 -23.57 0.09
N SER A 229 17.68 -23.41 -0.88
CA SER A 229 17.57 -22.19 -1.68
C SER A 229 16.11 -21.75 -1.72
N PRO A 230 15.83 -20.46 -1.46
CA PRO A 230 14.46 -19.92 -1.50
C PRO A 230 13.76 -20.20 -2.83
N PRO A 231 12.45 -20.52 -2.83
CA PRO A 231 11.69 -20.83 -4.02
C PRO A 231 11.66 -19.64 -5.00
N GLN A 232 11.86 -19.94 -6.28
CA GLN A 232 11.77 -18.91 -7.34
C GLN A 232 10.32 -18.55 -7.64
N ASN A 233 9.45 -19.55 -7.79
CA ASN A 233 8.06 -19.40 -8.19
C ASN A 233 7.12 -19.83 -7.05
N GLY A 234 5.92 -19.26 -7.05
CA GLY A 234 4.82 -19.62 -6.16
C GLY A 234 3.59 -20.04 -6.93
N THR A 235 2.51 -20.29 -6.21
CA THR A 235 1.18 -20.49 -6.80
C THR A 235 0.57 -19.15 -7.13
N ASN A 236 0.21 -18.93 -8.39
CA ASN A 236 -0.47 -17.70 -8.80
C ASN A 236 -1.93 -17.72 -8.33
N LEU A 237 -2.30 -16.76 -7.50
CA LEU A 237 -3.65 -16.57 -6.96
C LEU A 237 -4.45 -15.47 -7.68
N SER A 238 -3.95 -14.92 -8.78
CA SER A 238 -4.67 -13.88 -9.52
C SER A 238 -6.02 -14.40 -10.04
N MET A 239 -7.02 -13.52 -9.98
CA MET A 239 -8.37 -13.81 -10.44
C MET A 239 -8.79 -12.82 -11.54
N ARG A 240 -9.57 -13.28 -12.49
CA ARG A 240 -10.24 -12.40 -13.44
C ARG A 240 -11.66 -12.12 -12.95
N VAL A 241 -11.99 -10.85 -12.80
CA VAL A 241 -13.32 -10.40 -12.42
C VAL A 241 -13.90 -9.55 -13.55
N ALA A 242 -15.23 -9.62 -13.73
CA ALA A 242 -15.91 -8.73 -14.65
C ALA A 242 -15.85 -7.30 -14.10
N ALA A 243 -15.35 -6.36 -14.90
CA ALA A 243 -15.37 -4.96 -14.56
C ALA A 243 -16.79 -4.40 -14.74
N ALA A 244 -17.28 -3.66 -13.75
CA ALA A 244 -18.49 -2.87 -13.90
C ALA A 244 -18.18 -1.72 -14.88
N ARG A 245 -18.99 -1.62 -15.93
CA ARG A 245 -18.86 -0.58 -16.95
C ARG A 245 -20.22 0.08 -17.13
N PRO A 246 -20.27 1.41 -17.33
CA PRO A 246 -21.52 2.05 -17.66
C PRO A 246 -22.00 1.57 -19.03
N ASP A 247 -23.30 1.37 -19.19
CA ASP A 247 -23.95 1.17 -20.47
C ASP A 247 -24.58 2.49 -20.92
N THR A 248 -23.74 3.52 -21.05
CA THR A 248 -24.17 4.87 -21.37
C THR A 248 -23.71 5.24 -22.76
N ARG A 249 -24.60 5.90 -23.52
CA ARG A 249 -24.28 6.59 -24.77
C ARG A 249 -24.55 8.07 -24.58
N LEU A 250 -23.49 8.86 -24.56
CA LEU A 250 -23.55 10.29 -24.25
C LEU A 250 -22.90 11.09 -25.39
N ALA A 251 -23.60 12.10 -25.86
CA ALA A 251 -23.09 13.09 -26.78
C ALA A 251 -22.98 14.44 -26.06
N LEU A 252 -21.75 14.91 -25.88
CA LEU A 252 -21.47 16.24 -25.38
C LEU A 252 -21.42 17.17 -26.60
N THR A 253 -22.38 18.08 -26.74
CA THR A 253 -22.56 18.93 -27.92
C THR A 253 -22.29 20.38 -27.58
N ASN A 254 -22.11 21.21 -28.64
CA ASN A 254 -21.92 22.65 -28.49
C ASN A 254 -20.78 23.01 -27.51
N ALA A 255 -19.65 22.33 -27.66
CA ALA A 255 -18.49 22.48 -26.80
C ALA A 255 -17.29 23.03 -27.58
N ARG A 256 -16.49 23.86 -26.94
CA ARG A 256 -15.12 24.07 -27.41
C ARG A 256 -14.28 22.87 -26.97
N VAL A 257 -13.75 22.10 -27.91
CA VAL A 257 -13.01 20.86 -27.62
C VAL A 257 -11.52 21.09 -27.87
N ILE A 258 -10.71 20.97 -26.81
CA ILE A 258 -9.24 20.96 -26.88
C ILE A 258 -8.79 19.50 -26.90
N THR A 259 -8.40 18.99 -28.05
CA THR A 259 -8.20 17.56 -28.27
C THR A 259 -6.92 17.00 -27.65
N LEU A 260 -5.89 17.83 -27.49
CA LEU A 260 -4.51 17.46 -27.13
C LEU A 260 -3.93 16.34 -28.00
N ASN A 261 -4.43 16.21 -29.25
CA ASN A 261 -3.83 15.32 -30.23
C ASN A 261 -2.45 15.83 -30.69
N ALA A 262 -1.75 15.09 -31.55
CA ALA A 262 -0.43 15.46 -32.05
C ALA A 262 -0.43 16.82 -32.78
N GLN A 263 -1.54 17.21 -33.42
CA GLN A 263 -1.73 18.48 -34.11
C GLN A 263 -2.15 19.62 -33.16
N ARG A 264 -2.51 19.29 -31.90
CA ARG A 264 -3.03 20.24 -30.91
C ARG A 264 -4.29 20.98 -31.39
N ASP A 265 -5.17 20.23 -32.10
CA ASP A 265 -6.39 20.80 -32.65
C ASP A 265 -7.33 21.32 -31.57
N VAL A 266 -7.94 22.48 -31.87
CA VAL A 266 -9.03 23.09 -31.10
C VAL A 266 -10.26 23.18 -31.99
N ILE A 267 -11.38 22.64 -31.56
CA ILE A 267 -12.66 22.66 -32.26
C ILE A 267 -13.58 23.61 -31.50
N ASP A 268 -13.90 24.79 -32.07
CA ASP A 268 -14.65 25.83 -31.34
C ASP A 268 -16.12 25.46 -31.11
N SER A 269 -16.73 24.69 -31.99
CA SER A 269 -18.08 24.12 -31.80
C SER A 269 -18.03 22.66 -32.12
N GLY A 270 -17.71 21.85 -31.09
CA GLY A 270 -17.45 20.43 -31.23
C GLY A 270 -18.47 19.55 -30.52
N THR A 271 -18.41 18.29 -30.91
CA THR A 271 -19.18 17.17 -30.30
C THR A 271 -18.23 16.06 -29.90
N VAL A 272 -18.41 15.54 -28.68
CA VAL A 272 -17.72 14.35 -28.18
C VAL A 272 -18.71 13.25 -27.93
N LEU A 273 -18.56 12.10 -28.59
CA LEU A 273 -19.39 10.93 -28.38
C LEU A 273 -18.70 9.96 -27.42
N LEU A 274 -19.39 9.59 -26.35
CA LEU A 274 -18.97 8.59 -25.36
C LEU A 274 -19.88 7.38 -25.42
N GLU A 275 -19.29 6.18 -25.54
CA GLU A 275 -20.00 4.92 -25.48
C GLU A 275 -19.36 4.02 -24.43
N GLY A 276 -20.13 3.69 -23.40
CA GLY A 276 -19.58 3.01 -22.22
C GLY A 276 -18.48 3.87 -21.56
N ASN A 277 -17.28 3.32 -21.47
CA ASN A 277 -16.11 3.99 -20.88
C ASN A 277 -15.08 4.45 -21.96
N ARG A 278 -15.52 4.68 -23.19
CA ARG A 278 -14.65 5.05 -24.31
C ARG A 278 -15.15 6.29 -25.04
N ILE A 279 -14.22 7.12 -25.50
CA ILE A 279 -14.48 8.15 -26.50
C ILE A 279 -14.67 7.41 -27.84
N ARG A 280 -15.85 7.51 -28.42
CA ARG A 280 -16.19 6.90 -29.71
C ARG A 280 -15.78 7.77 -30.89
N ALA A 281 -16.05 9.06 -30.78
CA ALA A 281 -15.71 10.03 -31.80
C ALA A 281 -15.59 11.44 -31.23
N VAL A 282 -14.81 12.26 -31.89
CA VAL A 282 -14.69 13.70 -31.64
C VAL A 282 -14.73 14.39 -33.01
N GLY A 283 -15.52 15.44 -33.15
CA GLY A 283 -15.63 16.20 -34.40
C GLY A 283 -16.26 17.56 -34.17
N ASP A 284 -16.45 18.29 -35.24
CA ASP A 284 -17.15 19.58 -35.22
C ASP A 284 -18.69 19.39 -35.11
N SER A 285 -19.43 20.47 -35.24
CA SER A 285 -20.90 20.48 -35.16
C SER A 285 -21.60 19.63 -36.25
N SER A 286 -20.87 19.21 -37.30
CA SER A 286 -21.40 18.33 -38.36
C SER A 286 -21.30 16.85 -38.03
N LEU A 287 -20.63 16.49 -36.92
CA LEU A 287 -20.51 15.09 -36.51
C LEU A 287 -21.90 14.48 -36.26
N ALA A 288 -22.26 13.45 -37.05
CA ALA A 288 -23.53 12.77 -36.90
C ALA A 288 -23.60 12.06 -35.52
N ILE A 289 -24.66 12.33 -34.77
CA ILE A 289 -24.94 11.68 -33.50
C ILE A 289 -25.86 10.47 -33.78
N PRO A 290 -25.41 9.24 -33.54
CA PRO A 290 -26.23 8.07 -33.75
C PRO A 290 -27.47 8.02 -32.83
N ASP A 291 -28.50 7.31 -33.25
CA ASP A 291 -29.68 7.09 -32.42
C ASP A 291 -29.31 6.44 -31.07
N GLY A 292 -30.05 6.82 -30.04
CA GLY A 292 -29.88 6.27 -28.68
C GLY A 292 -28.78 6.96 -27.84
N PHE A 293 -28.14 8.03 -28.35
CA PHE A 293 -27.26 8.87 -27.53
C PHE A 293 -28.08 9.92 -26.76
N HIS A 294 -27.84 10.00 -25.46
CA HIS A 294 -28.32 11.11 -24.66
C HIS A 294 -27.45 12.36 -24.95
N GLN A 295 -28.08 13.41 -25.42
CA GLN A 295 -27.38 14.65 -25.77
C GLN A 295 -27.37 15.62 -24.60
N VAL A 296 -26.19 16.18 -24.31
CA VAL A 296 -25.98 17.23 -23.31
C VAL A 296 -25.38 18.43 -24.04
N ASP A 297 -26.14 19.52 -24.10
CA ASP A 297 -25.63 20.78 -24.60
C ASP A 297 -24.73 21.42 -23.54
N LEU A 298 -23.49 21.69 -23.89
CA LEU A 298 -22.51 22.29 -22.99
C LEU A 298 -22.46 23.83 -23.06
N GLU A 299 -23.34 24.45 -23.88
CA GLU A 299 -23.50 25.91 -23.94
C GLU A 299 -22.16 26.65 -24.17
N GLY A 300 -21.31 26.12 -25.02
CA GLY A 300 -19.99 26.69 -25.34
C GLY A 300 -18.90 26.45 -24.30
N LYS A 301 -19.14 25.61 -23.27
CA LYS A 301 -18.10 25.23 -22.29
C LYS A 301 -16.97 24.47 -22.97
N THR A 302 -15.78 24.54 -22.38
CA THR A 302 -14.60 23.87 -22.91
C THR A 302 -14.48 22.44 -22.35
N VAL A 303 -14.34 21.47 -23.27
CA VAL A 303 -14.02 20.07 -22.95
C VAL A 303 -12.56 19.81 -23.22
N VAL A 304 -11.88 19.23 -22.25
CA VAL A 304 -10.49 18.78 -22.33
C VAL A 304 -10.37 17.34 -21.85
N PRO A 305 -9.32 16.58 -22.19
CA PRO A 305 -9.00 15.33 -21.54
C PRO A 305 -8.84 15.53 -20.03
N GLY A 306 -9.23 14.52 -19.25
CA GLY A 306 -9.06 14.58 -17.80
C GLY A 306 -7.61 14.79 -17.39
N PHE A 307 -7.39 15.56 -16.34
CA PHE A 307 -6.05 15.84 -15.82
C PHE A 307 -5.37 14.59 -15.29
N VAL A 308 -4.05 14.57 -15.41
CA VAL A 308 -3.17 13.54 -14.85
C VAL A 308 -2.30 14.19 -13.78
N ASP A 309 -2.50 13.77 -12.53
CA ASP A 309 -1.62 14.17 -11.44
C ASP A 309 -0.53 13.12 -11.29
N ILE A 310 0.70 13.50 -11.61
CA ILE A 310 1.85 12.59 -11.62
C ILE A 310 2.58 12.49 -10.28
N HIS A 311 2.17 13.27 -9.28
CA HIS A 311 2.72 13.23 -7.92
C HIS A 311 1.61 13.42 -6.88
N ALA A 312 0.63 12.54 -6.91
CA ALA A 312 -0.51 12.57 -6.01
C ALA A 312 -0.29 11.63 -4.81
N HIS A 313 -0.40 12.15 -3.61
CA HIS A 313 -0.50 11.34 -2.41
C HIS A 313 -1.97 11.23 -1.98
N GLY A 314 -2.29 10.17 -1.27
CA GLY A 314 -3.63 10.01 -0.73
C GLY A 314 -3.80 8.76 0.12
N PRO A 315 -4.80 8.76 1.04
CA PRO A 315 -5.14 7.58 1.81
C PRO A 315 -5.96 6.62 0.95
N TYR A 316 -5.34 5.56 0.45
CA TYR A 316 -6.04 4.52 -0.33
C TYR A 316 -6.80 3.54 0.55
N GLY A 317 -6.41 3.44 1.80
CA GLY A 317 -7.00 2.58 2.81
C GLY A 317 -6.23 2.64 4.12
N ARG A 318 -6.62 1.82 5.09
CA ARG A 318 -5.98 1.76 6.41
C ARG A 318 -6.01 0.33 6.95
N ALA A 319 -4.86 -0.23 7.29
CA ALA A 319 -4.74 -1.56 7.91
C ALA A 319 -5.61 -2.62 7.20
N ASP A 320 -5.41 -2.79 5.88
CA ASP A 320 -6.12 -3.70 4.98
C ASP A 320 -7.61 -3.38 4.73
N ILE A 321 -8.12 -2.27 5.25
CA ILE A 321 -9.47 -1.78 4.94
C ILE A 321 -9.38 -0.81 3.75
N ILE A 322 -10.06 -1.16 2.66
CA ILE A 322 -10.22 -0.30 1.48
C ILE A 322 -11.64 0.25 1.51
N PRO A 323 -11.86 1.56 1.71
CA PRO A 323 -13.20 2.14 1.72
C PRO A 323 -13.85 2.04 0.34
N GLN A 324 -15.17 1.81 0.30
CA GLN A 324 -15.95 1.77 -0.94
C GLN A 324 -16.18 3.18 -1.49
N GLN A 325 -16.31 4.16 -0.61
CA GLN A 325 -16.31 5.58 -0.95
C GLN A 325 -15.08 6.26 -0.34
N ASN A 326 -14.09 6.51 -1.15
CA ASN A 326 -12.91 7.24 -0.76
C ASN A 326 -13.10 8.71 -1.18
N TRP A 327 -13.35 9.59 -0.22
CA TRP A 327 -13.60 11.01 -0.49
C TRP A 327 -12.39 11.72 -1.12
N ASP A 328 -11.18 11.31 -0.81
CA ASP A 328 -9.96 11.86 -1.43
C ASP A 328 -9.93 11.57 -2.93
N LEU A 329 -10.20 10.33 -3.32
CA LEU A 329 -10.31 9.97 -4.73
C LEU A 329 -11.49 10.67 -5.43
N LEU A 330 -12.59 10.89 -4.72
CA LEU A 330 -13.74 11.64 -5.24
C LEU A 330 -13.41 13.12 -5.42
N ALA A 331 -12.63 13.72 -4.51
CA ALA A 331 -12.17 15.09 -4.63
C ALA A 331 -11.28 15.28 -5.87
N HIS A 332 -10.37 14.36 -6.15
CA HIS A 332 -9.59 14.35 -7.38
C HIS A 332 -10.49 14.39 -8.62
N LEU A 333 -11.49 13.50 -8.70
CA LEU A 333 -12.44 13.46 -9.81
C LEU A 333 -13.27 14.75 -9.91
N ALA A 334 -13.73 15.30 -8.78
CA ALA A 334 -14.50 16.54 -8.74
C ALA A 334 -13.73 17.74 -9.34
N LEU A 335 -12.39 17.71 -9.16
CA LEU A 335 -11.49 18.73 -9.73
C LEU A 335 -10.95 18.37 -11.13
N GLY A 336 -11.47 17.31 -11.76
CA GLY A 336 -11.14 16.90 -13.11
C GLY A 336 -9.90 16.02 -13.24
N VAL A 337 -9.31 15.56 -12.14
CA VAL A 337 -8.17 14.62 -12.16
C VAL A 337 -8.69 13.20 -12.35
N THR A 338 -8.41 12.60 -13.50
CA THR A 338 -8.90 11.27 -13.89
C THR A 338 -7.85 10.17 -13.84
N THR A 339 -6.60 10.55 -13.62
CA THR A 339 -5.47 9.63 -13.45
C THR A 339 -4.53 10.20 -12.41
N VAL A 340 -4.08 9.37 -11.49
CA VAL A 340 -3.09 9.72 -10.47
C VAL A 340 -1.92 8.76 -10.50
N HIS A 341 -0.73 9.27 -10.26
CA HIS A 341 0.46 8.49 -9.98
C HIS A 341 0.95 8.84 -8.58
N ASN A 342 0.98 7.86 -7.68
CA ASN A 342 1.49 8.05 -6.33
C ASN A 342 2.94 7.54 -6.24
N PRO A 343 3.93 8.43 -6.05
CA PRO A 343 5.33 8.05 -6.00
C PRO A 343 5.79 7.52 -4.63
N SER A 344 4.88 7.30 -3.68
CA SER A 344 5.19 6.74 -2.36
C SER A 344 3.92 6.28 -1.65
N SER A 345 3.69 4.97 -1.57
CA SER A 345 2.52 4.41 -0.88
C SER A 345 2.77 2.99 -0.40
N GLN A 346 1.91 2.50 0.47
CA GLN A 346 1.90 1.10 0.86
C GLN A 346 1.29 0.25 -0.27
N ALA A 347 2.06 -0.71 -0.80
CA ALA A 347 1.68 -1.52 -1.96
C ALA A 347 0.34 -2.24 -1.79
N SER A 348 0.12 -2.87 -0.64
CA SER A 348 -1.12 -3.60 -0.36
C SER A 348 -2.37 -2.72 -0.42
N LEU A 349 -2.28 -1.46 -0.06
CA LEU A 349 -3.40 -0.52 -0.07
C LEU A 349 -3.59 0.13 -1.45
N VAL A 350 -2.52 0.69 -2.02
CA VAL A 350 -2.62 1.44 -3.27
C VAL A 350 -3.01 0.54 -4.44
N PHE A 351 -2.44 -0.66 -4.54
CA PHE A 351 -2.78 -1.57 -5.65
C PHE A 351 -4.14 -2.25 -5.46
N ALA A 352 -4.57 -2.51 -4.22
CA ALA A 352 -5.94 -2.96 -3.97
C ALA A 352 -6.96 -1.89 -4.40
N ALA A 353 -6.75 -0.63 -4.03
CA ALA A 353 -7.59 0.49 -4.48
C ALA A 353 -7.57 0.64 -6.01
N ALA A 354 -6.38 0.54 -6.63
CA ALA A 354 -6.23 0.59 -8.09
C ALA A 354 -7.01 -0.52 -8.81
N GLU A 355 -6.98 -1.75 -8.29
CA GLU A 355 -7.74 -2.88 -8.83
C GLU A 355 -9.24 -2.72 -8.64
N TYR A 356 -9.68 -2.24 -7.47
CA TYR A 356 -11.09 -1.94 -7.22
C TYR A 356 -11.60 -0.82 -8.14
N ALA A 357 -10.83 0.25 -8.34
CA ALA A 357 -11.17 1.32 -9.29
C ALA A 357 -11.25 0.78 -10.73
N ARG A 358 -10.27 -0.03 -11.15
CA ARG A 358 -10.25 -0.67 -12.48
C ARG A 358 -11.42 -1.62 -12.70
N ALA A 359 -11.82 -2.33 -11.64
CA ALA A 359 -12.99 -3.21 -11.66
C ALA A 359 -14.33 -2.46 -11.58
N GLY A 360 -14.32 -1.14 -11.37
CA GLY A 360 -15.53 -0.33 -11.18
C GLY A 360 -16.25 -0.61 -9.85
N ARG A 361 -15.51 -1.06 -8.83
CA ARG A 361 -16.03 -1.33 -7.48
C ARG A 361 -15.98 -0.13 -6.57
N ILE A 362 -15.05 0.79 -6.83
CA ILE A 362 -14.96 2.10 -6.20
C ILE A 362 -14.88 3.17 -7.29
N LEU A 363 -15.39 4.36 -6.99
CA LEU A 363 -15.31 5.51 -7.88
C LEU A 363 -14.04 6.31 -7.54
N GLY A 364 -13.21 6.54 -8.54
CA GLY A 364 -11.95 7.25 -8.40
C GLY A 364 -11.21 7.38 -9.73
N PRO A 365 -10.11 8.14 -9.77
CA PRO A 365 -9.22 8.19 -10.92
C PRO A 365 -8.56 6.82 -11.16
N ARG A 366 -7.93 6.65 -12.31
CA ARG A 366 -7.00 5.53 -12.53
C ARG A 366 -5.77 5.73 -11.66
N ILE A 367 -5.38 4.71 -10.90
CA ILE A 367 -4.30 4.80 -9.92
C ILE A 367 -3.10 4.01 -10.41
N PHE A 368 -1.95 4.69 -10.46
CA PHE A 368 -0.62 4.10 -10.64
C PHE A 368 0.24 4.45 -9.45
N SER A 369 1.27 3.66 -9.15
CA SER A 369 2.15 3.94 -8.02
C SER A 369 3.52 3.27 -8.17
N THR A 370 4.50 3.83 -7.46
CA THR A 370 5.79 3.18 -7.19
C THR A 370 5.69 2.11 -6.10
N ALA A 371 4.57 2.05 -5.36
CA ALA A 371 4.48 1.39 -4.07
C ALA A 371 5.46 1.99 -3.04
N GLU A 372 6.06 1.18 -2.16
CA GLU A 372 7.04 1.65 -1.20
C GLU A 372 8.30 2.18 -1.91
N ILE A 373 8.88 3.20 -1.30
CA ILE A 373 10.14 3.79 -1.75
C ILE A 373 11.33 2.85 -1.53
N ILE A 374 12.33 2.88 -2.40
CA ILE A 374 13.62 2.22 -2.18
C ILE A 374 14.49 3.18 -1.36
N TYR A 375 14.33 3.14 -0.03
CA TYR A 375 14.85 4.14 0.89
C TYR A 375 16.19 3.75 1.50
N GLY A 376 17.16 4.64 1.40
CA GLY A 376 18.51 4.42 1.90
C GLY A 376 18.73 4.70 3.39
N ALA A 377 17.77 5.31 4.10
CA ALA A 377 17.87 5.56 5.53
C ALA A 377 17.13 4.52 6.37
N LYS A 378 17.65 4.24 7.56
CA LYS A 378 17.04 3.29 8.50
C LYS A 378 15.68 3.80 8.97
N SER A 379 14.63 3.16 8.50
CA SER A 379 13.22 3.42 8.83
C SER A 379 12.42 2.14 8.55
N THR A 380 11.11 2.16 8.77
CA THR A 380 10.23 1.04 8.37
C THR A 380 10.21 0.78 6.87
N TYR A 381 10.66 1.74 6.05
CA TYR A 381 10.79 1.63 4.60
C TYR A 381 12.23 1.36 4.15
N TYR A 382 13.13 1.03 5.08
CA TYR A 382 14.53 0.79 4.76
C TYR A 382 14.69 -0.34 3.75
N ALA A 383 15.29 0.00 2.62
CA ALA A 383 15.58 -0.91 1.51
C ALA A 383 17.08 -0.82 1.21
N PRO A 384 17.92 -1.58 1.92
CA PRO A 384 19.37 -1.53 1.74
C PRO A 384 19.76 -2.00 0.34
N VAL A 385 20.66 -1.25 -0.29
CA VAL A 385 21.25 -1.56 -1.60
C VAL A 385 22.76 -1.54 -1.44
N GLU A 386 23.35 -2.70 -1.26
CA GLU A 386 24.82 -2.86 -1.22
C GLU A 386 25.35 -3.50 -2.51
N THR A 387 24.49 -4.23 -3.20
CA THR A 387 24.80 -4.90 -4.46
C THR A 387 23.71 -4.65 -5.51
N LEU A 388 24.02 -4.90 -6.77
CA LEU A 388 23.03 -4.85 -7.84
C LEU A 388 21.93 -5.90 -7.64
N ASP A 389 22.24 -7.04 -7.03
CA ASP A 389 21.24 -8.08 -6.72
C ASP A 389 20.23 -7.61 -5.66
N ASP A 390 20.65 -6.79 -4.70
CA ASP A 390 19.73 -6.16 -3.75
C ASP A 390 18.76 -5.21 -4.47
N ALA A 391 19.30 -4.34 -5.33
CA ALA A 391 18.49 -3.43 -6.13
C ALA A 391 17.50 -4.20 -7.02
N LEU A 392 17.95 -5.26 -7.70
CA LEU A 392 17.08 -6.14 -8.50
C LEU A 392 16.00 -6.80 -7.66
N ALA A 393 16.31 -7.26 -6.45
CA ALA A 393 15.33 -7.86 -5.55
C ALA A 393 14.22 -6.86 -5.15
N HIS A 394 14.60 -5.61 -4.81
CA HIS A 394 13.64 -4.56 -4.49
C HIS A 394 12.77 -4.18 -5.70
N VAL A 395 13.36 -3.97 -6.86
CA VAL A 395 12.61 -3.61 -8.08
C VAL A 395 11.66 -4.74 -8.50
N ARG A 396 12.11 -5.99 -8.45
CA ARG A 396 11.27 -7.17 -8.76
C ARG A 396 10.11 -7.33 -7.78
N ARG A 397 10.34 -7.07 -6.50
CA ARG A 397 9.28 -7.09 -5.48
C ARG A 397 8.19 -6.08 -5.81
N LEU A 398 8.55 -4.82 -6.03
CA LEU A 398 7.60 -3.75 -6.33
C LEU A 398 6.85 -4.01 -7.65
N LYS A 399 7.57 -4.46 -8.69
CA LYS A 399 6.97 -4.86 -9.97
C LYS A 399 5.98 -6.01 -9.82
N ALA A 400 6.31 -7.04 -9.03
CA ALA A 400 5.43 -8.18 -8.77
C ALA A 400 4.13 -7.76 -8.04
N GLN A 401 4.18 -6.70 -7.25
CA GLN A 401 3.03 -6.13 -6.57
C GLN A 401 2.16 -5.24 -7.47
N GLY A 402 2.69 -4.76 -8.62
CA GLY A 402 1.95 -3.97 -9.60
C GLY A 402 2.58 -2.64 -9.97
N ALA A 403 3.75 -2.31 -9.44
CA ALA A 403 4.46 -1.07 -9.75
C ALA A 403 4.92 -1.03 -11.21
N VAL A 404 4.67 0.09 -11.88
CA VAL A 404 5.18 0.40 -13.24
C VAL A 404 6.34 1.37 -13.18
N THR A 405 6.53 1.98 -12.04
CA THR A 405 7.61 2.91 -11.69
C THR A 405 8.17 2.51 -10.34
N VAL A 406 9.37 2.93 -9.99
CA VAL A 406 9.95 2.78 -8.65
C VAL A 406 10.56 4.09 -8.20
N LYS A 407 10.47 4.41 -6.90
CA LYS A 407 11.08 5.62 -6.35
C LYS A 407 12.43 5.31 -5.70
N ASN A 408 13.49 5.83 -6.30
CA ASN A 408 14.84 5.82 -5.77
C ASN A 408 14.95 6.96 -4.74
N TYR A 409 14.82 6.61 -3.44
CA TYR A 409 14.64 7.59 -2.38
C TYR A 409 15.90 7.69 -1.50
N ASN A 410 16.67 8.75 -1.73
CA ASN A 410 17.81 9.14 -0.88
C ASN A 410 18.77 8.00 -0.52
N GLN A 411 19.11 7.14 -1.51
CA GLN A 411 20.24 6.25 -1.36
C GLN A 411 21.51 7.09 -1.18
N PRO A 412 22.29 6.88 -0.11
CA PRO A 412 23.35 7.84 0.27
C PRO A 412 24.51 7.90 -0.72
N ARG A 413 24.89 6.78 -1.32
CA ARG A 413 25.99 6.72 -2.28
C ARG A 413 25.49 6.74 -3.72
N ARG A 414 26.28 7.33 -4.63
CA ARG A 414 25.94 7.39 -6.05
C ARG A 414 25.84 6.01 -6.69
N ASP A 415 26.76 5.09 -6.36
CA ASP A 415 26.73 3.72 -6.85
C ASP A 415 25.45 2.98 -6.50
N GLN A 416 24.88 3.22 -5.30
CA GLN A 416 23.59 2.66 -4.89
C GLN A 416 22.45 3.21 -5.77
N ARG A 417 22.46 4.51 -6.04
CA ARG A 417 21.46 5.13 -6.95
C ARG A 417 21.58 4.59 -8.36
N GLN A 418 22.79 4.41 -8.87
CA GLN A 418 23.06 3.80 -10.17
C GLN A 418 22.59 2.34 -10.23
N MET A 419 22.79 1.55 -9.16
CA MET A 419 22.29 0.17 -9.10
C MET A 419 20.75 0.11 -9.16
N VAL A 420 20.04 1.04 -8.52
CA VAL A 420 18.57 1.11 -8.62
C VAL A 420 18.13 1.48 -10.03
N ILE A 421 18.80 2.44 -10.69
CA ILE A 421 18.51 2.82 -12.07
C ILE A 421 18.76 1.65 -13.02
N GLU A 422 19.90 0.97 -12.90
CA GLU A 422 20.25 -0.20 -13.71
C GLU A 422 19.30 -1.37 -13.50
N ALA A 423 18.94 -1.66 -12.24
CA ALA A 423 17.95 -2.68 -11.92
C ALA A 423 16.59 -2.37 -12.56
N SER A 424 16.17 -1.10 -12.50
CA SER A 424 14.91 -0.64 -13.10
C SER A 424 14.92 -0.79 -14.61
N ARG A 425 16.03 -0.42 -15.27
CA ARG A 425 16.22 -0.59 -16.70
C ARG A 425 16.13 -2.06 -17.12
N ARG A 426 16.78 -2.98 -16.38
CA ARG A 426 16.75 -4.43 -16.64
C ARG A 426 15.35 -5.01 -16.48
N GLU A 427 14.60 -4.52 -15.51
CA GLU A 427 13.24 -5.00 -15.24
C GLU A 427 12.17 -4.28 -16.07
N GLY A 428 12.51 -3.26 -16.86
CA GLY A 428 11.59 -2.52 -17.71
C GLY A 428 10.58 -1.70 -16.90
N VAL A 429 11.00 -1.11 -15.77
CA VAL A 429 10.24 -0.14 -14.98
C VAL A 429 10.94 1.21 -14.98
N MET A 430 10.19 2.30 -14.84
CA MET A 430 10.75 3.65 -14.85
C MET A 430 11.18 4.06 -13.43
N PRO A 431 12.48 4.37 -13.19
CA PRO A 431 12.90 4.91 -11.91
C PRO A 431 12.65 6.41 -11.85
N VAL A 432 11.94 6.88 -10.84
CA VAL A 432 11.84 8.29 -10.46
C VAL A 432 12.65 8.54 -9.20
N ALA A 433 13.22 9.72 -9.04
CA ALA A 433 14.06 10.03 -7.89
C ALA A 433 13.45 11.09 -7.00
N GLU A 434 13.70 10.97 -5.70
CA GLU A 434 13.56 12.10 -4.78
C GLU A 434 14.65 13.12 -5.10
N GLY A 435 14.24 14.28 -5.57
CA GLY A 435 15.12 15.45 -5.76
C GLY A 435 15.04 16.40 -4.57
N GLY A 436 15.54 17.62 -4.76
CA GLY A 436 15.41 18.70 -3.79
C GLY A 436 16.39 18.67 -2.61
N ALA A 437 17.15 17.59 -2.41
CA ALA A 437 18.09 17.49 -1.31
C ALA A 437 19.42 18.21 -1.61
N LEU A 438 20.05 17.89 -2.73
CA LEU A 438 21.35 18.44 -3.15
C LEU A 438 21.39 18.63 -4.67
N TYR A 439 21.72 19.84 -5.12
CA TYR A 439 21.80 20.20 -6.54
C TYR A 439 22.64 19.20 -7.38
N HIS A 440 23.86 18.90 -6.93
CA HIS A 440 24.75 17.99 -7.67
C HIS A 440 24.26 16.53 -7.65
N MET A 441 23.43 16.15 -6.68
CA MET A 441 22.80 14.83 -6.66
C MET A 441 21.78 14.73 -7.78
N ASP A 442 20.94 15.76 -7.97
CA ASP A 442 19.96 15.79 -9.04
C ASP A 442 20.62 15.75 -10.42
N MET A 443 21.70 16.53 -10.61
CA MET A 443 22.47 16.51 -11.87
C MET A 443 23.10 15.12 -12.12
N ASN A 444 23.60 14.46 -11.09
CA ASN A 444 24.14 13.10 -11.22
C ASN A 444 23.04 12.09 -11.58
N LEU A 445 21.85 12.19 -10.96
CA LEU A 445 20.73 11.30 -11.25
C LEU A 445 20.30 11.39 -12.73
N ILE A 446 20.24 12.61 -13.28
CA ILE A 446 19.96 12.84 -14.69
C ILE A 446 21.03 12.17 -15.57
N GLY A 447 22.31 12.38 -15.28
CA GLY A 447 23.41 11.76 -16.03
C GLY A 447 23.50 10.25 -15.88
N ASP A 448 23.00 9.69 -14.78
CA ASP A 448 22.95 8.26 -14.55
C ASP A 448 21.74 7.58 -15.21
N GLY A 449 20.83 8.37 -15.84
CA GLY A 449 19.71 7.85 -16.62
C GLY A 449 18.42 7.65 -15.84
N ILE A 450 18.16 8.49 -14.82
CA ILE A 450 16.85 8.55 -14.15
C ILE A 450 15.76 8.99 -15.14
N THR A 451 14.55 8.47 -15.02
CA THR A 451 13.44 8.86 -15.92
C THR A 451 12.65 10.06 -15.43
N GLY A 452 12.79 10.44 -14.17
CA GLY A 452 12.13 11.62 -13.61
C GLY A 452 12.76 12.07 -12.30
N VAL A 453 12.75 13.38 -12.05
CA VAL A 453 13.18 14.00 -10.80
C VAL A 453 11.96 14.66 -10.16
N GLU A 454 11.65 14.26 -8.95
CA GLU A 454 10.57 14.79 -8.15
C GLU A 454 11.08 15.93 -7.27
N HIS A 455 10.21 16.90 -6.99
CA HIS A 455 10.50 18.10 -6.21
C HIS A 455 11.46 19.08 -6.88
N ASN A 456 11.60 20.23 -6.24
CA ASN A 456 12.38 21.34 -6.80
C ASN A 456 13.88 21.10 -6.65
N VAL A 457 14.62 21.44 -7.68
CA VAL A 457 16.08 21.55 -7.59
C VAL A 457 16.43 22.66 -6.57
N PRO A 458 17.32 22.39 -5.59
CA PRO A 458 17.61 23.35 -4.51
C PRO A 458 18.54 24.48 -4.98
N THR A 459 18.05 25.29 -5.92
CA THR A 459 18.72 26.48 -6.44
C THR A 459 17.69 27.55 -6.80
N LEU A 460 18.07 28.81 -6.65
CA LEU A 460 17.22 29.95 -7.01
C LEU A 460 17.13 30.17 -8.54
N ARG A 461 18.12 29.72 -9.28
CA ARG A 461 18.18 29.86 -10.74
C ARG A 461 18.78 28.63 -11.39
N LEU A 462 18.19 28.22 -12.48
CA LEU A 462 18.77 27.28 -13.44
C LEU A 462 19.33 28.08 -14.59
N TYR A 463 20.58 27.82 -14.96
CA TYR A 463 21.25 28.45 -16.10
C TYR A 463 21.15 27.55 -17.35
N ASP A 464 21.50 28.09 -18.50
CA ASP A 464 21.32 27.45 -19.80
C ASP A 464 22.02 26.10 -19.92
N ASP A 465 23.18 25.94 -19.29
CA ASP A 465 23.91 24.67 -19.26
C ASP A 465 23.08 23.55 -18.60
N VAL A 466 22.43 23.85 -17.48
CA VAL A 466 21.54 22.92 -16.78
C VAL A 466 20.27 22.64 -17.58
N LEU A 467 19.66 23.70 -18.14
CA LEU A 467 18.44 23.56 -18.94
C LEU A 467 18.70 22.67 -20.17
N GLN A 468 19.80 22.93 -20.90
CA GLN A 468 20.17 22.12 -22.06
C GLN A 468 20.52 20.68 -21.66
N TYR A 469 21.29 20.50 -20.59
CA TYR A 469 21.62 19.18 -20.07
C TYR A 469 20.37 18.37 -19.74
N TRP A 470 19.41 18.99 -19.04
CA TRP A 470 18.16 18.32 -18.68
C TRP A 470 17.30 18.04 -19.91
N CYS A 471 17.07 19.03 -20.76
CA CYS A 471 16.25 18.85 -21.97
C CYS A 471 16.79 17.77 -22.92
N GLN A 472 18.12 17.61 -23.00
CA GLN A 472 18.75 16.56 -23.83
C GLN A 472 18.71 15.18 -23.19
N SER A 473 18.50 15.09 -21.87
CA SER A 473 18.41 13.82 -21.14
C SER A 473 17.06 13.14 -21.26
N GLU A 474 16.02 13.86 -21.70
CA GLU A 474 14.62 13.42 -21.70
C GLU A 474 14.04 13.05 -20.31
N ALA A 475 14.77 13.33 -19.22
CA ALA A 475 14.28 13.10 -17.86
C ALA A 475 13.12 14.04 -17.53
N GLY A 476 12.02 13.49 -17.03
CA GLY A 476 10.88 14.27 -16.56
C GLY A 476 11.22 15.12 -15.34
N TYR A 477 10.50 16.21 -15.16
CA TYR A 477 10.61 17.08 -14.00
C TYR A 477 9.25 17.34 -13.37
N THR A 478 9.11 17.01 -12.10
CA THR A 478 7.87 17.19 -11.34
C THR A 478 8.12 18.10 -10.13
N PRO A 479 8.22 19.42 -10.36
CA PRO A 479 8.47 20.37 -9.28
C PRO A 479 7.23 20.50 -8.41
N THR A 480 7.34 20.17 -7.14
CA THR A 480 6.26 20.37 -6.17
C THR A 480 6.28 21.83 -5.71
N LEU A 481 5.75 22.73 -6.53
CA LEU A 481 5.85 24.19 -6.34
C LEU A 481 5.27 24.63 -5.00
N VAL A 482 4.19 24.00 -4.55
CA VAL A 482 3.53 24.32 -3.28
C VAL A 482 4.49 24.14 -2.10
N VAL A 483 5.30 23.09 -2.10
CA VAL A 483 6.28 22.80 -1.03
C VAL A 483 7.38 23.86 -0.99
N THR A 484 7.81 24.37 -2.14
CA THR A 484 8.93 25.33 -2.21
C THR A 484 8.50 26.77 -2.00
N PHE A 485 7.35 27.17 -2.55
CA PHE A 485 6.94 28.58 -2.58
C PHE A 485 5.89 28.94 -1.53
N GLY A 486 5.41 27.99 -0.73
CA GLY A 486 4.48 28.22 0.35
C GLY A 486 5.08 28.84 1.63
N GLY A 487 6.37 29.14 1.65
CA GLY A 487 7.06 29.67 2.83
C GLY A 487 7.06 28.70 4.01
N LEU A 488 7.01 29.22 5.24
CA LEU A 488 6.99 28.40 6.46
C LEU A 488 5.72 27.55 6.61
N THR A 489 4.63 27.96 5.98
CA THR A 489 3.33 27.28 6.01
C THR A 489 3.12 26.39 4.79
N SER A 490 3.95 26.51 3.76
CA SER A 490 3.99 25.65 2.57
C SER A 490 2.58 25.31 2.04
N GLU A 491 2.19 24.07 2.11
CA GLU A 491 0.88 23.59 1.66
C GLU A 491 -0.29 24.24 2.40
N ASP A 492 -0.11 24.61 3.65
CA ASP A 492 -1.15 25.25 4.48
C ASP A 492 -1.49 26.68 4.03
N TYR A 493 -0.65 27.33 3.20
CA TYR A 493 -0.90 28.69 2.74
C TYR A 493 -2.27 28.84 2.09
N TYR A 494 -2.64 27.92 1.21
CA TYR A 494 -3.94 27.96 0.54
C TYR A 494 -5.12 27.69 1.49
N TYR A 495 -4.91 26.88 2.53
CA TYR A 495 -5.93 26.64 3.54
C TYR A 495 -6.18 27.87 4.43
N GLN A 496 -5.16 28.70 4.64
CA GLN A 496 -5.28 29.95 5.41
C GLN A 496 -5.93 31.08 4.61
N ASP A 497 -5.59 31.18 3.32
CA ASP A 497 -6.03 32.27 2.46
C ASP A 497 -7.40 31.99 1.80
N THR A 498 -7.77 30.72 1.66
CA THR A 498 -9.01 30.30 1.01
C THR A 498 -9.80 29.35 1.91
N GLU A 499 -11.12 29.53 1.94
CA GLU A 499 -12.03 28.62 2.67
C GLU A 499 -12.29 27.37 1.81
N VAL A 500 -11.26 26.52 1.60
CA VAL A 500 -11.34 25.34 0.71
C VAL A 500 -12.47 24.39 1.08
N TRP A 501 -12.84 24.32 2.37
CA TRP A 501 -13.97 23.51 2.85
C TRP A 501 -15.35 24.01 2.37
N LYS A 502 -15.43 25.24 1.86
CA LYS A 502 -16.64 25.80 1.25
C LYS A 502 -16.66 25.67 -0.28
N HIS A 503 -15.62 25.08 -0.85
CA HIS A 503 -15.55 24.93 -2.31
C HIS A 503 -16.73 24.11 -2.82
N PRO A 504 -17.56 24.62 -3.77
CA PRO A 504 -18.86 24.01 -4.11
C PRO A 504 -18.73 22.61 -4.70
N LEU A 505 -17.64 22.30 -5.37
CA LEU A 505 -17.40 20.93 -5.87
C LEU A 505 -16.98 19.99 -4.74
N LEU A 506 -16.07 20.42 -3.86
CA LEU A 506 -15.58 19.58 -2.75
C LEU A 506 -16.63 19.33 -1.70
N ALA A 507 -17.46 20.32 -1.37
CA ALA A 507 -18.53 20.21 -0.36
C ALA A 507 -19.52 19.07 -0.63
N ASN A 508 -19.64 18.61 -1.88
CA ASN A 508 -20.51 17.48 -2.25
C ASN A 508 -19.84 16.10 -2.03
N PHE A 509 -18.51 16.04 -1.88
CA PHE A 509 -17.76 14.79 -1.85
C PHE A 509 -16.96 14.57 -0.57
N VAL A 510 -16.64 15.66 0.13
CA VAL A 510 -15.91 15.60 1.40
C VAL A 510 -16.89 15.55 2.54
N PRO A 511 -16.82 14.57 3.47
CA PRO A 511 -17.69 14.54 4.63
C PRO A 511 -17.52 15.82 5.47
N PRO A 512 -18.60 16.35 6.05
CA PRO A 512 -18.45 17.40 7.04
C PRO A 512 -17.67 16.84 8.24
N ALA A 513 -16.68 17.57 8.71
CA ALA A 513 -15.84 17.21 9.85
C ALA A 513 -16.63 17.15 11.16
#